data_502e6c1e28b3c3be1db283465d59e72b
#
_entry.id   502e6c1e28b3c3be1db283465d59e72b
#
_cell.length_a   1.000
_cell.length_b   1.000
_cell.length_c   1.000
_cell.angle_alpha   90.00
_cell.angle_beta   90.00
_cell.angle_gamma   90.00
#
_symmetry.space_group_name_H-M   'P 1'
#
loop_
_entity.id
_entity.type
_entity.pdbx_description
1 polymer ?
#
loop_
_entity_poly.entity_id
_entity_poly.type
_entity_poly.pdbx_seq_one_letter_code
_entity_poly.pdbx_strand_id
1 'polypeptide(L)'
;MNKTLKKAILNSALKWKNICESPIALDKATKNCALCKLFDFICTNNDFGTCPLLEMENKRYPSCAGISYTMWCKYAKSTKYNHNYFFRGSLKTEKGKLSLFSANKMFNKINKLLPKKDRLSVKMPKNWKQIRANIIGQWKRRKAAHESLRAWLIK
;
A
#
# COMPACT_ATOMS: atom_id res chain seq x y z
N MET A 1 1.51 -13.60 18.35
CA MET A 1 2.30 -12.67 17.52
C MET A 1 3.33 -11.97 18.38
N ASN A 2 4.59 -11.99 17.97
CA ASN A 2 5.69 -11.33 18.66
C ASN A 2 5.42 -9.81 18.82
N LYS A 3 5.81 -9.24 19.98
CA LYS A 3 5.60 -7.80 20.31
C LYS A 3 6.26 -6.85 19.28
N THR A 4 7.46 -7.19 18.85
CA THR A 4 8.23 -6.41 17.85
C THR A 4 7.53 -6.42 16.49
N LEU A 5 7.11 -7.58 16.01
CA LEU A 5 6.35 -7.72 14.77
C LEU A 5 5.02 -6.97 14.85
N LYS A 6 4.29 -7.09 15.95
CA LYS A 6 3.04 -6.36 16.17
C LYS A 6 3.26 -4.85 16.05
N LYS A 7 4.32 -4.32 16.69
CA LYS A 7 4.68 -2.89 16.62
C LYS A 7 5.01 -2.46 15.19
N ALA A 8 5.76 -3.27 14.43
CA ALA A 8 6.10 -2.98 13.04
C ALA A 8 4.87 -2.96 12.13
N ILE A 9 3.94 -3.92 12.29
CA ILE A 9 2.66 -3.94 11.56
C ILE A 9 1.83 -2.70 11.90
N LEU A 10 1.70 -2.36 13.19
CA LEU A 10 0.95 -1.19 13.64
C LEU A 10 1.50 0.12 13.04
N ASN A 11 2.82 0.32 13.10
CA ASN A 11 3.46 1.51 12.54
C ASN A 11 3.31 1.58 11.01
N SER A 12 3.37 0.45 10.33
CA SER A 12 3.12 0.40 8.87
C SER A 12 1.65 0.69 8.55
N ALA A 13 0.70 0.22 9.36
CA ALA A 13 -0.71 0.55 9.21
C ALA A 13 -0.97 2.05 9.47
N LEU A 14 -0.35 2.64 10.48
CA LEU A 14 -0.42 4.07 10.79
C LEU A 14 0.11 4.93 9.62
N LYS A 15 1.22 4.53 9.00
CA LYS A 15 1.73 5.20 7.79
C LYS A 15 0.63 5.29 6.72
N TRP A 16 0.02 4.15 6.37
CA TRP A 16 -0.99 4.10 5.32
C TRP A 16 -2.32 4.75 5.71
N LYS A 17 -2.67 4.71 7.00
CA LYS A 17 -3.79 5.50 7.55
C LYS A 17 -3.57 6.98 7.29
N ASN A 18 -2.40 7.52 7.66
CA ASN A 18 -2.06 8.93 7.45
C ASN A 18 -2.10 9.33 5.97
N ILE A 19 -1.61 8.47 5.07
CA ILE A 19 -1.68 8.70 3.62
C ILE A 19 -3.14 8.73 3.14
N CYS A 20 -4.02 7.89 3.65
CA CYS A 20 -5.45 7.92 3.33
C CYS A 20 -6.13 9.21 3.81
N GLU A 21 -5.79 9.68 4.99
CA GLU A 21 -6.43 10.82 5.65
C GLU A 21 -5.88 12.18 5.20
N SER A 22 -4.59 12.24 4.82
CA SER A 22 -3.93 13.48 4.43
C SER A 22 -3.42 13.43 2.97
N PRO A 23 -3.74 14.45 2.15
CA PRO A 23 -3.27 14.52 0.77
C PRO A 23 -1.78 14.79 0.62
N ILE A 24 -1.12 15.25 1.70
CA ILE A 24 0.30 15.62 1.73
C ILE A 24 1.17 14.66 2.53
N ALA A 25 0.58 13.64 3.16
CA ALA A 25 1.36 12.63 3.87
C ALA A 25 2.27 11.86 2.93
N LEU A 26 3.56 11.78 3.28
CA LEU A 26 4.58 11.21 2.40
C LEU A 26 4.72 9.70 2.61
N ASP A 27 4.75 8.99 1.49
CA ASP A 27 5.33 7.67 1.37
C ASP A 27 6.79 7.79 0.92
N LYS A 28 7.72 7.44 1.81
CA LYS A 28 9.15 7.39 1.54
C LYS A 28 9.62 5.97 1.20
N ALA A 29 8.75 5.18 0.58
CA ALA A 29 8.95 3.77 0.23
C ALA A 29 9.43 2.95 1.46
N THR A 30 10.55 2.24 1.32
CA THR A 30 11.13 1.42 2.41
C THR A 30 11.60 2.25 3.61
N LYS A 31 12.02 3.51 3.39
CA LYS A 31 12.59 4.37 4.44
C LYS A 31 11.62 4.67 5.59
N ASN A 32 10.31 4.69 5.34
CA ASN A 32 9.30 4.89 6.38
C ASN A 32 8.32 3.70 6.52
N CYS A 33 8.71 2.52 6.03
CA CYS A 33 7.98 1.28 6.25
C CYS A 33 8.61 0.50 7.41
N ALA A 34 7.90 0.39 8.53
CA ALA A 34 8.42 -0.30 9.71
C ALA A 34 8.60 -1.82 9.47
N LEU A 35 7.77 -2.45 8.63
CA LEU A 35 7.96 -3.83 8.20
C LEU A 35 9.23 -3.98 7.37
N CYS A 36 9.50 -3.09 6.40
CA CYS A 36 10.74 -3.15 5.62
C CYS A 36 11.98 -3.00 6.49
N LYS A 37 11.92 -2.17 7.55
CA LYS A 37 13.03 -2.03 8.50
C LYS A 37 13.24 -3.30 9.33
N LEU A 38 12.17 -4.00 9.70
CA LEU A 38 12.25 -5.24 10.48
C LEU A 38 12.77 -6.41 9.64
N PHE A 39 12.48 -6.41 8.33
CA PHE A 39 12.85 -7.47 7.38
C PHE A 39 13.97 -7.02 6.41
N ASP A 40 14.86 -6.13 6.85
CA ASP A 40 16.07 -5.67 6.15
C ASP A 40 15.85 -5.20 4.71
N PHE A 41 14.74 -4.49 4.48
CA PHE A 41 14.36 -3.89 3.19
C PHE A 41 14.15 -4.86 2.01
N ILE A 42 14.54 -6.13 2.15
CA ILE A 42 14.53 -7.10 1.04
C ILE A 42 13.34 -8.05 1.13
N CYS A 43 12.59 -8.00 2.24
CA CYS A 43 11.48 -8.92 2.52
C CYS A 43 11.87 -10.41 2.45
N THR A 44 13.17 -10.70 2.59
CA THR A 44 13.71 -12.05 2.64
C THR A 44 13.64 -12.63 4.05
N ASN A 45 14.00 -13.90 4.19
CA ASN A 45 14.10 -14.55 5.47
C ASN A 45 15.19 -13.90 6.32
N ASN A 46 14.84 -13.53 7.53
CA ASN A 46 15.76 -13.14 8.60
C ASN A 46 15.30 -13.84 9.89
N ASP A 47 15.80 -13.42 11.05
CA ASP A 47 15.44 -13.99 12.37
C ASP A 47 13.93 -13.93 12.67
N PHE A 48 13.16 -13.10 11.96
CA PHE A 48 11.71 -12.99 12.06
C PHE A 48 10.95 -13.77 10.96
N GLY A 49 11.65 -14.47 10.06
CA GLY A 49 11.08 -15.20 8.92
C GLY A 49 10.76 -14.32 7.73
N THR A 50 9.78 -14.71 6.92
CA THR A 50 9.35 -13.97 5.73
C THR A 50 8.40 -12.83 6.11
N CYS A 51 8.54 -11.67 5.44
CA CYS A 51 7.61 -10.54 5.63
C CYS A 51 6.16 -10.99 5.35
N PRO A 52 5.22 -10.79 6.29
CA PRO A 52 3.84 -11.28 6.15
C PRO A 52 3.09 -10.65 4.96
N LEU A 53 3.52 -9.50 4.44
CA LEU A 53 2.94 -8.92 3.23
C LEU A 53 3.35 -9.70 1.97
N LEU A 54 4.56 -10.27 1.94
CA LEU A 54 5.02 -11.10 0.84
C LEU A 54 4.23 -12.41 0.78
N GLU A 55 3.93 -13.01 1.94
CA GLU A 55 3.10 -14.21 2.03
C GLU A 55 1.68 -13.96 1.51
N MET A 56 1.08 -12.81 1.83
CA MET A 56 -0.26 -12.43 1.37
C MET A 56 -0.37 -12.28 -0.15
N GLU A 57 0.71 -11.98 -0.85
CA GLU A 57 0.73 -11.81 -2.31
C GLU A 57 1.06 -13.12 -3.05
N ASN A 58 1.08 -14.27 -2.34
CA ASN A 58 1.37 -15.60 -2.90
C ASN A 58 2.67 -15.66 -3.72
N LYS A 59 3.67 -14.86 -3.35
CA LYS A 59 4.99 -14.76 -4.01
C LYS A 59 4.93 -14.40 -5.52
N ARG A 60 3.76 -13.97 -6.02
CA ARG A 60 3.60 -13.59 -7.44
C ARG A 60 4.33 -12.29 -7.82
N TYR A 61 4.68 -11.47 -6.84
CA TYR A 61 5.29 -10.16 -7.06
C TYR A 61 6.64 -10.09 -6.37
N PRO A 62 7.64 -9.45 -7.00
CA PRO A 62 8.98 -9.31 -6.41
C PRO A 62 9.03 -8.37 -5.20
N SER A 63 7.92 -7.78 -4.79
CA SER A 63 7.83 -6.92 -3.62
C SER A 63 6.69 -7.33 -2.70
N CYS A 64 6.88 -7.17 -1.41
CA CYS A 64 5.87 -7.42 -0.37
C CYS A 64 4.58 -6.60 -0.53
N ALA A 65 4.62 -5.54 -1.31
CA ALA A 65 3.51 -4.63 -1.50
C ALA A 65 2.60 -5.00 -2.68
N GLY A 66 3.06 -5.90 -3.58
CA GLY A 66 2.28 -6.41 -4.70
C GLY A 66 1.64 -5.33 -5.56
N ILE A 67 0.55 -5.70 -6.23
CA ILE A 67 -0.15 -4.84 -7.19
C ILE A 67 -0.66 -3.53 -6.56
N SER A 68 -1.06 -3.54 -5.29
CA SER A 68 -1.61 -2.35 -4.64
C SER A 68 -0.57 -1.24 -4.50
N TYR A 69 0.68 -1.59 -4.19
CA TYR A 69 1.77 -0.62 -4.11
C TYR A 69 2.22 -0.16 -5.50
N THR A 70 2.31 -1.07 -6.46
CA THR A 70 2.62 -0.71 -7.85
C THR A 70 1.61 0.31 -8.40
N MET A 71 0.33 0.10 -8.14
CA MET A 71 -0.72 1.04 -8.55
C MET A 71 -0.67 2.34 -7.76
N TRP A 72 -0.27 2.31 -6.49
CA TRP A 72 0.02 3.51 -5.72
C TRP A 72 1.12 4.35 -6.37
N CYS A 73 2.28 3.77 -6.64
CA CYS A 73 3.39 4.47 -7.32
C CYS A 73 2.99 5.06 -8.67
N LYS A 74 2.10 4.40 -9.41
CA LYS A 74 1.62 4.86 -10.71
C LYS A 74 0.72 6.10 -10.63
N TYR A 75 -0.12 6.21 -9.59
CA TYR A 75 -1.13 7.28 -9.50
C TYR A 75 -0.84 8.34 -8.46
N ALA A 76 -0.01 8.06 -7.47
CA ALA A 76 0.46 9.06 -6.52
C ALA A 76 1.37 10.08 -7.22
N LYS A 77 1.45 11.27 -6.64
CA LYS A 77 2.38 12.31 -7.10
C LYS A 77 3.73 12.08 -6.47
N SER A 78 4.80 12.07 -7.26
CA SER A 78 6.17 12.12 -6.75
C SER A 78 6.50 13.52 -6.25
N THR A 79 7.45 13.60 -5.32
CA THR A 79 7.97 14.89 -4.86
C THR A 79 8.96 15.47 -5.87
N LYS A 80 9.06 16.79 -5.92
CA LYS A 80 9.98 17.51 -6.82
C LYS A 80 11.46 17.13 -6.58
N TYR A 81 11.81 16.84 -5.31
CA TYR A 81 13.21 16.60 -4.91
C TYR A 81 13.61 15.13 -4.87
N ASN A 82 12.64 14.22 -4.83
CA ASN A 82 12.91 12.79 -4.80
C ASN A 82 11.75 12.02 -5.44
N HIS A 83 12.00 11.50 -6.63
CA HIS A 83 11.01 10.74 -7.42
C HIS A 83 10.56 9.42 -6.75
N ASN A 84 11.27 8.95 -5.74
CA ASN A 84 10.88 7.77 -4.96
C ASN A 84 9.98 8.11 -3.75
N TYR A 85 9.67 9.40 -3.53
CA TYR A 85 8.77 9.84 -2.47
C TYR A 85 7.44 10.26 -3.09
N PHE A 86 6.36 9.72 -2.57
CA PHE A 86 5.02 9.85 -3.13
C PHE A 86 4.04 10.43 -2.13
N PHE A 87 3.03 11.13 -2.62
CA PHE A 87 1.88 11.57 -1.84
C PHE A 87 0.60 11.48 -2.68
N ARG A 88 -0.55 11.33 -2.01
CA ARG A 88 -1.84 11.07 -2.65
C ARG A 88 -2.29 12.20 -3.59
N GLY A 89 -2.09 13.43 -3.18
CA GLY A 89 -2.61 14.60 -3.90
C GLY A 89 -4.11 14.83 -3.69
N SER A 90 -4.67 15.72 -4.51
CA SER A 90 -6.05 16.18 -4.40
C SER A 90 -7.05 15.16 -4.95
N LEU A 91 -8.17 14.97 -4.24
CA LEU A 91 -9.31 14.14 -4.68
C LEU A 91 -10.17 14.79 -5.77
N LYS A 92 -9.87 16.03 -6.17
CA LYS A 92 -10.51 16.66 -7.33
C LYS A 92 -10.08 16.00 -8.64
N THR A 93 -8.92 15.35 -8.66
CA THR A 93 -8.37 14.66 -9.84
C THR A 93 -8.67 13.16 -9.80
N GLU A 94 -8.79 12.54 -10.98
CA GLU A 94 -8.93 11.09 -11.11
C GLU A 94 -7.71 10.35 -10.54
N LYS A 95 -6.50 10.81 -10.84
CA LYS A 95 -5.26 10.26 -10.27
C LYS A 95 -5.28 10.28 -8.74
N GLY A 96 -5.72 11.37 -8.12
CA GLY A 96 -5.84 11.47 -6.67
C GLY A 96 -6.86 10.49 -6.08
N LYS A 97 -7.99 10.26 -6.76
CA LYS A 97 -8.98 9.24 -6.36
C LYS A 97 -8.42 7.82 -6.48
N LEU A 98 -7.72 7.51 -7.58
CA LEU A 98 -7.07 6.20 -7.78
C LEU A 98 -5.93 5.96 -6.80
N SER A 99 -5.13 6.98 -6.48
CA SER A 99 -4.08 6.86 -5.47
C SER A 99 -4.66 6.64 -4.07
N LEU A 100 -5.76 7.32 -3.70
CA LEU A 100 -6.46 7.04 -2.45
C LEU A 100 -6.99 5.60 -2.40
N PHE A 101 -7.56 5.12 -3.50
CA PHE A 101 -8.04 3.73 -3.55
C PHE A 101 -6.90 2.73 -3.36
N SER A 102 -5.74 2.97 -3.98
CA SER A 102 -4.54 2.14 -3.83
C SER A 102 -4.00 2.18 -2.40
N ALA A 103 -3.91 3.38 -1.81
CA ALA A 103 -3.48 3.57 -0.42
C ALA A 103 -4.42 2.86 0.57
N ASN A 104 -5.73 2.95 0.36
CA ASN A 104 -6.71 2.25 1.18
C ASN A 104 -6.59 0.72 1.06
N LYS A 105 -6.27 0.20 -0.12
CA LYS A 105 -5.96 -1.22 -0.31
C LYS A 105 -4.73 -1.63 0.49
N MET A 106 -3.65 -0.84 0.47
CA MET A 106 -2.45 -1.07 1.28
C MET A 106 -2.77 -1.04 2.77
N PHE A 107 -3.48 0.00 3.23
CA PHE A 107 -3.93 0.10 4.61
C PHE A 107 -4.69 -1.16 5.05
N ASN A 108 -5.70 -1.56 4.29
CA ASN A 108 -6.53 -2.72 4.65
C ASN A 108 -5.75 -4.03 4.68
N LYS A 109 -4.78 -4.23 3.77
CA LYS A 109 -3.91 -5.41 3.79
C LYS A 109 -3.11 -5.48 5.09
N ILE A 110 -2.40 -4.40 5.43
CA ILE A 110 -1.55 -4.35 6.61
C ILE A 110 -2.39 -4.43 7.90
N ASN A 111 -3.49 -3.69 7.94
CA ASN A 111 -4.38 -3.65 9.11
C ASN A 111 -5.02 -5.02 9.43
N LYS A 112 -5.25 -5.86 8.40
CA LYS A 112 -5.75 -7.24 8.59
C LYS A 112 -4.75 -8.16 9.28
N LEU A 113 -3.46 -7.86 9.24
CA LEU A 113 -2.43 -8.61 9.97
C LEU A 113 -2.52 -8.40 11.48
N LEU A 114 -3.15 -7.32 11.92
CA LEU A 114 -3.39 -7.06 13.35
C LEU A 114 -4.56 -7.89 13.87
N PRO A 115 -4.50 -8.33 15.14
CA PRO A 115 -5.65 -8.87 15.85
C PRO A 115 -6.83 -7.90 15.76
N LYS A 116 -8.07 -8.41 15.70
CA LYS A 116 -9.28 -7.58 15.52
C LYS A 116 -9.35 -6.38 16.48
N LYS A 117 -9.01 -6.61 17.77
CA LYS A 117 -9.02 -5.57 18.83
C LYS A 117 -7.98 -4.46 18.63
N ASP A 118 -6.93 -4.71 17.86
CA ASP A 118 -5.82 -3.77 17.64
C ASP A 118 -5.92 -3.07 16.27
N ARG A 119 -6.93 -3.40 15.46
CA ARG A 119 -7.10 -2.82 14.13
C ARG A 119 -7.46 -1.35 14.23
N LEU A 120 -6.81 -0.57 13.36
CA LEU A 120 -7.06 0.86 13.25
C LEU A 120 -8.31 1.12 12.39
N SER A 121 -9.01 2.19 12.69
CA SER A 121 -9.99 2.80 11.79
C SER A 121 -9.32 3.90 10.96
N VAL A 122 -9.83 4.11 9.75
CA VAL A 122 -9.38 5.16 8.84
C VAL A 122 -10.55 6.08 8.50
N LYS A 123 -10.33 7.39 8.63
CA LYS A 123 -11.33 8.40 8.29
C LYS A 123 -11.29 8.67 6.79
N MET A 124 -12.24 8.09 6.07
CA MET A 124 -12.38 8.29 4.63
C MET A 124 -13.23 9.54 4.31
N PRO A 125 -13.06 10.13 3.10
CA PRO A 125 -13.91 11.23 2.65
C PRO A 125 -15.41 10.88 2.72
N LYS A 126 -16.28 11.87 2.98
CA LYS A 126 -17.75 11.66 3.10
C LYS A 126 -18.33 10.94 1.87
N ASN A 127 -17.85 11.25 0.68
CA ASN A 127 -18.30 10.66 -0.59
C ASN A 127 -17.49 9.41 -0.99
N TRP A 128 -16.77 8.76 -0.06
CA TRP A 128 -15.91 7.63 -0.35
C TRP A 128 -16.62 6.46 -1.05
N LYS A 129 -17.86 6.15 -0.62
CA LYS A 129 -18.63 5.07 -1.25
C LYS A 129 -18.82 5.32 -2.75
N GLN A 130 -19.16 6.56 -3.14
CA GLN A 130 -19.33 6.96 -4.53
C GLN A 130 -18.01 6.96 -5.29
N ILE A 131 -16.93 7.53 -4.72
CA ILE A 131 -15.59 7.48 -5.29
C ILE A 131 -15.18 6.04 -5.57
N ARG A 132 -15.35 5.16 -4.59
CA ARG A 132 -15.00 3.75 -4.70
C ARG A 132 -15.80 3.04 -5.78
N ALA A 133 -17.10 3.27 -5.86
CA ALA A 133 -17.95 2.66 -6.90
C ALA A 133 -17.49 3.07 -8.31
N ASN A 134 -17.21 4.36 -8.51
CA ASN A 134 -16.80 4.89 -9.80
C ASN A 134 -15.43 4.38 -10.26
N ILE A 135 -14.48 4.17 -9.34
CA ILE A 135 -13.12 3.76 -9.70
C ILE A 135 -12.86 2.26 -9.64
N ILE A 136 -13.74 1.48 -8.99
CA ILE A 136 -13.50 0.03 -8.81
C ILE A 136 -13.41 -0.71 -10.15
N GLY A 137 -14.23 -0.34 -11.11
CA GLY A 137 -14.18 -0.92 -12.46
C GLY A 137 -12.88 -0.56 -13.20
N GLN A 138 -12.45 0.68 -13.09
CA GLN A 138 -11.18 1.14 -13.67
C GLN A 138 -9.99 0.44 -12.99
N TRP A 139 -10.02 0.33 -11.65
CA TRP A 139 -9.01 -0.40 -10.90
C TRP A 139 -8.88 -1.85 -11.36
N LYS A 140 -10.00 -2.57 -11.49
CA LYS A 140 -10.02 -3.96 -11.94
C LYS A 140 -9.43 -4.11 -13.33
N ARG A 141 -9.82 -3.25 -14.29
CA ARG A 141 -9.25 -3.28 -15.66
C ARG A 141 -7.75 -3.02 -15.67
N ARG A 142 -7.30 -2.02 -14.93
CA ARG A 142 -5.88 -1.66 -14.84
C ARG A 142 -5.05 -2.72 -14.12
N LYS A 143 -5.64 -3.37 -13.11
CA LYS A 143 -5.01 -4.52 -12.45
C LYS A 143 -4.82 -5.68 -13.42
N ALA A 144 -5.85 -6.06 -14.16
CA ALA A 144 -5.79 -7.15 -15.14
C ALA A 144 -4.76 -6.87 -16.25
N ALA A 145 -4.73 -5.65 -16.79
CA ALA A 145 -3.74 -5.25 -17.79
C ALA A 145 -2.30 -5.33 -17.24
N HIS A 146 -2.09 -4.91 -15.99
CA HIS A 146 -0.79 -5.00 -15.33
C HIS A 146 -0.36 -6.45 -15.08
N GLU A 147 -1.28 -7.31 -14.67
CA GLU A 147 -1.01 -8.74 -14.45
C GLU A 147 -0.69 -9.45 -15.77
N SER A 148 -1.43 -9.14 -16.86
CA SER A 148 -1.17 -9.67 -18.20
C SER A 148 0.21 -9.25 -18.73
N LEU A 149 0.57 -7.98 -18.57
CA LEU A 149 1.88 -7.48 -19.00
C LEU A 149 3.02 -8.19 -18.24
N ARG A 150 2.85 -8.42 -16.95
CA ARG A 150 3.85 -9.15 -16.16
C ARG A 150 3.96 -10.61 -16.55
N ALA A 151 2.83 -11.29 -16.81
CA ALA A 151 2.84 -12.66 -17.28
C ALA A 151 3.56 -12.80 -18.64
N TRP A 152 3.48 -11.76 -19.48
CA TRP A 152 4.22 -11.71 -20.76
C TRP A 152 5.72 -11.50 -20.56
N LEU A 153 6.13 -10.67 -19.58
CA LEU A 153 7.55 -10.39 -19.29
C LEU A 153 8.29 -11.55 -18.59
N ILE A 154 7.59 -12.53 -18.04
CA ILE A 154 8.17 -13.67 -17.31
C ILE A 154 8.31 -14.91 -18.24
N LYS A 155 7.71 -14.89 -19.45
CA LYS A 155 7.88 -15.90 -20.49
C LYS A 155 9.15 -15.66 -21.27
#